data_0333e6c817aec4d345d304639a08189d
#
_entry.id   0333e6c817aec4d345d304639a08189d
#
_cell.length_a   1.000
_cell.length_b   1.000
_cell.length_c   1.000
_cell.angle_alpha   90.00
_cell.angle_beta   90.00
_cell.angle_gamma   90.00
#
_symmetry.space_group_name_H-M   'P 1'
#
loop_
_entity.id
_entity.type
_entity.pdbx_description
1 polymer ?
#
loop_
_entity_poly.entity_id
_entity_poly.type
_entity_poly.pdbx_seq_one_letter_code
_entity_poly.pdbx_strand_id
1 'polypeptide(L)'
;MFEKKQKAAQPEFWVAAQQLPTSPKSTFYSKLDETLESFGFAAKVRAICVPAYKQTGTGRPGIDPVVYLKMIMVGFFEDLPSERAIAARCADSMSIRAFLNYELDEKTPDHSSFTIIRQRLGLDIYERIFTLTLHALRAHGLLRGKHLGIDSSVIEANASLRALVHRNTEEQYWDYVKRLAAENGIDPEDAVAVRKFDRHRPGKGSNQEWVNPYDPDAKIGRTKDGATDMIYKPEAVVDLDTGAIVQAQVHPGDQADHKEMATRVLDAQQNINQAAGEERDTLTVKTVTSDKGYYAVNELQALQQEEIRTVIADPIANRRLHKLEPNQKKAVAAARRSVRSKSGKDLLRRRGMHIERSFAHILDCGGIRRTTLRGWENLNKRFKLAAAFYNLSQLMRKLFGIGTPKQLAACGRLLFLQLTYLLAVIARIVHRNSSARIRIWYVGLKDRHISGLTTFGELPGSSTGC
;
A
#
# COMPACT_ATOMS: atom_id res chain seq x y z
N MET A 1 -5.11 -38.01 29.28
CA MET A 1 -3.96 -37.84 30.19
C MET A 1 -3.12 -36.74 29.60
N PHE A 2 -2.99 -35.58 30.25
CA PHE A 2 -2.20 -34.44 29.71
C PHE A 2 -0.76 -34.62 30.23
N GLU A 3 0.20 -34.57 29.31
CA GLU A 3 1.60 -34.56 29.69
C GLU A 3 1.92 -33.19 30.29
N LYS A 4 2.22 -33.12 31.58
CA LYS A 4 2.64 -31.87 32.22
C LYS A 4 4.04 -31.53 31.71
N LYS A 5 4.15 -30.42 31.01
CA LYS A 5 5.44 -29.85 30.60
C LYS A 5 6.25 -29.53 31.85
N GLN A 6 7.22 -30.36 32.17
CA GLN A 6 8.14 -30.09 33.27
C GLN A 6 9.14 -29.02 32.83
N LYS A 7 9.36 -28.03 33.69
CA LYS A 7 10.43 -27.06 33.49
C LYS A 7 11.75 -27.82 33.69
N ALA A 8 12.68 -27.73 32.73
CA ALA A 8 14.00 -28.33 32.89
C ALA A 8 14.65 -27.79 34.17
N ALA A 9 15.23 -28.69 34.94
CA ALA A 9 15.82 -28.35 36.24
C ALA A 9 17.04 -27.41 36.08
N GLN A 10 17.66 -27.41 34.89
CA GLN A 10 18.76 -26.52 34.54
C GLN A 10 18.55 -26.06 33.09
N PRO A 11 18.43 -24.73 32.79
CA PRO A 11 18.36 -24.25 31.41
C PRO A 11 19.70 -24.53 30.72
N GLU A 12 19.63 -24.98 29.46
CA GLU A 12 20.81 -25.12 28.63
C GLU A 12 21.50 -23.77 28.47
N PHE A 13 22.80 -23.68 28.69
CA PHE A 13 23.58 -22.45 28.55
C PHE A 13 23.69 -21.99 27.09
N TRP A 14 23.62 -22.94 26.14
CA TRP A 14 23.79 -22.70 24.72
C TRP A 14 22.78 -23.52 23.92
N VAL A 15 22.06 -22.85 23.02
CA VAL A 15 21.21 -23.50 22.02
C VAL A 15 21.72 -23.09 20.66
N ALA A 16 22.11 -24.05 19.83
CA ALA A 16 22.54 -23.76 18.45
C ALA A 16 21.36 -23.16 17.66
N ALA A 17 21.62 -22.13 16.86
CA ALA A 17 20.58 -21.46 16.08
C ALA A 17 19.81 -22.43 15.17
N GLN A 18 20.44 -23.51 14.69
CA GLN A 18 19.82 -24.57 13.88
C GLN A 18 18.80 -25.42 14.64
N GLN A 19 18.85 -25.44 15.97
CA GLN A 19 17.93 -26.18 16.83
C GLN A 19 16.68 -25.38 17.21
N LEU A 20 16.65 -24.08 16.83
CA LEU A 20 15.50 -23.24 17.09
C LEU A 20 14.32 -23.64 16.18
N PRO A 21 13.09 -23.68 16.71
CA PRO A 21 11.93 -24.07 15.93
C PRO A 21 11.67 -23.05 14.80
N THR A 22 11.48 -23.57 13.58
CA THR A 22 11.12 -22.76 12.41
C THR A 22 9.61 -22.63 12.28
N SER A 23 9.16 -21.54 11.68
CA SER A 23 7.74 -21.27 11.39
C SER A 23 7.56 -20.90 9.91
N PRO A 24 6.34 -20.97 9.34
CA PRO A 24 6.08 -20.49 7.99
C PRO A 24 6.52 -19.05 7.75
N LYS A 25 6.41 -18.18 8.76
CA LYS A 25 6.91 -16.79 8.67
C LYS A 25 8.43 -16.71 8.57
N SER A 26 9.14 -17.59 9.29
CA SER A 26 10.59 -17.73 9.18
C SER A 26 11.00 -18.05 7.74
N THR A 27 10.33 -18.99 7.10
CA THR A 27 10.55 -19.36 5.69
C THR A 27 10.29 -18.18 4.75
N PHE A 28 9.26 -17.38 5.00
CA PHE A 28 8.96 -16.20 4.19
C PHE A 28 10.11 -15.18 4.25
N TYR A 29 10.58 -14.82 5.45
CA TYR A 29 11.65 -13.85 5.61
C TYR A 29 12.99 -14.33 5.07
N SER A 30 13.28 -15.63 5.18
CA SER A 30 14.46 -16.24 4.54
C SER A 30 14.40 -16.09 3.01
N LYS A 31 13.24 -16.37 2.39
CA LYS A 31 13.04 -16.20 0.94
C LYS A 31 13.06 -14.74 0.50
N LEU A 32 12.54 -13.85 1.33
CA LEU A 32 12.60 -12.41 1.09
C LEU A 32 14.07 -11.93 1.12
N ASP A 33 14.85 -12.38 2.10
CA ASP A 33 16.27 -12.02 2.23
C ASP A 33 17.09 -12.53 1.03
N GLU A 34 16.90 -13.80 0.64
CA GLU A 34 17.48 -14.38 -0.58
C GLU A 34 17.14 -13.54 -1.82
N THR A 35 15.89 -13.08 -1.91
CA THR A 35 15.45 -12.19 -3.02
C THR A 35 16.18 -10.85 -2.98
N LEU A 36 16.28 -10.22 -1.81
CA LEU A 36 16.96 -8.94 -1.64
C LEU A 36 18.45 -9.04 -1.96
N GLU A 37 19.09 -10.14 -1.56
CA GLU A 37 20.49 -10.43 -1.85
C GLU A 37 20.75 -10.63 -3.34
N SER A 38 19.82 -11.29 -4.05
CA SER A 38 19.97 -11.63 -5.49
C SER A 38 20.19 -10.41 -6.39
N PHE A 39 19.70 -9.23 -6.00
CA PHE A 39 19.93 -7.98 -6.73
C PHE A 39 20.79 -6.96 -5.97
N GLY A 40 21.47 -7.38 -4.90
CA GLY A 40 22.42 -6.57 -4.15
C GLY A 40 21.75 -5.40 -3.39
N PHE A 41 20.54 -5.60 -2.87
CA PHE A 41 19.72 -4.57 -2.21
C PHE A 41 20.51 -3.82 -1.12
N ALA A 42 21.16 -4.54 -0.21
CA ALA A 42 21.84 -3.94 0.94
C ALA A 42 22.96 -2.99 0.52
N ALA A 43 23.84 -3.41 -0.42
CA ALA A 43 24.92 -2.57 -0.93
C ALA A 43 24.40 -1.33 -1.65
N LYS A 44 23.39 -1.48 -2.51
CA LYS A 44 22.78 -0.38 -3.25
C LYS A 44 22.07 0.61 -2.33
N VAL A 45 21.32 0.14 -1.33
CA VAL A 45 20.64 1.02 -0.35
C VAL A 45 21.67 1.80 0.45
N ARG A 46 22.73 1.18 0.95
CA ARG A 46 23.79 1.91 1.66
C ARG A 46 24.41 2.99 0.78
N ALA A 47 24.75 2.68 -0.47
CA ALA A 47 25.29 3.64 -1.42
C ALA A 47 24.34 4.82 -1.67
N ILE A 48 23.02 4.56 -1.82
CA ILE A 48 22.00 5.59 -1.98
C ILE A 48 21.91 6.49 -0.74
N CYS A 49 22.04 5.93 0.46
CA CYS A 49 21.85 6.66 1.73
C CYS A 49 23.13 7.35 2.23
N VAL A 50 24.32 7.04 1.70
CA VAL A 50 25.61 7.66 2.12
C VAL A 50 25.51 9.18 2.28
N PRO A 51 24.94 9.97 1.34
CA PRO A 51 24.90 11.43 1.46
C PRO A 51 24.12 11.94 2.67
N ALA A 52 23.16 11.15 3.17
CA ALA A 52 22.31 11.52 4.32
C ALA A 52 22.96 11.17 5.68
N TYR A 53 24.10 10.50 5.69
CA TYR A 53 24.82 10.12 6.90
C TYR A 53 26.15 10.89 7.01
N LYS A 54 26.49 11.33 8.24
CA LYS A 54 27.79 11.99 8.48
C LYS A 54 28.92 11.01 8.20
N GLN A 55 29.91 11.44 7.44
CA GLN A 55 31.09 10.65 7.10
C GLN A 55 32.21 10.75 8.17
N THR A 56 32.11 11.70 9.10
CA THR A 56 33.08 11.91 10.18
C THR A 56 32.70 11.07 11.39
N GLY A 57 33.66 10.30 11.93
CA GLY A 57 33.46 9.31 13.00
C GLY A 57 33.16 9.85 14.41
N THR A 58 32.66 11.07 14.55
CA THR A 58 32.26 11.67 15.83
C THR A 58 30.80 11.41 16.15
N GLY A 59 30.52 10.79 17.30
CA GLY A 59 29.17 10.55 17.80
C GLY A 59 28.78 9.05 17.77
N ARG A 60 27.55 8.76 18.27
CA ARG A 60 27.01 7.40 18.25
C ARG A 60 26.76 6.96 16.80
N PRO A 61 27.17 5.75 16.40
CA PRO A 61 26.87 5.21 15.09
C PRO A 61 25.37 5.26 14.76
N GLY A 62 25.04 5.70 13.54
CA GLY A 62 23.65 5.69 13.07
C GLY A 62 23.18 4.26 12.77
N ILE A 63 21.88 4.02 12.89
CA ILE A 63 21.29 2.75 12.49
C ILE A 63 21.47 2.58 10.95
N ASP A 64 21.85 1.39 10.53
CA ASP A 64 21.98 1.02 9.12
C ASP A 64 20.64 1.25 8.40
N PRO A 65 20.58 2.02 7.29
CA PRO A 65 19.36 2.23 6.53
C PRO A 65 18.73 0.92 6.01
N VAL A 66 19.52 -0.13 5.81
CA VAL A 66 19.03 -1.45 5.43
C VAL A 66 18.17 -2.05 6.54
N VAL A 67 18.61 -1.94 7.79
CA VAL A 67 17.84 -2.40 8.96
C VAL A 67 16.51 -1.65 9.05
N TYR A 68 16.54 -0.32 8.92
CA TYR A 68 15.32 0.50 8.92
C TYR A 68 14.34 0.05 7.83
N LEU A 69 14.79 -0.14 6.60
CA LEU A 69 13.93 -0.59 5.49
C LEU A 69 13.39 -2.00 5.72
N LYS A 70 14.22 -2.94 6.21
CA LYS A 70 13.77 -4.29 6.57
C LYS A 70 12.71 -4.25 7.68
N MET A 71 12.84 -3.39 8.68
CA MET A 71 11.82 -3.20 9.72
C MET A 71 10.50 -2.66 9.14
N ILE A 72 10.55 -1.69 8.22
CA ILE A 72 9.35 -1.20 7.51
C ILE A 72 8.73 -2.29 6.63
N MET A 73 9.55 -3.17 5.99
CA MET A 73 9.04 -4.35 5.26
C MET A 73 8.27 -5.29 6.19
N VAL A 74 8.78 -5.55 7.40
CA VAL A 74 8.04 -6.35 8.40
C VAL A 74 6.68 -5.72 8.70
N GLY A 75 6.64 -4.40 8.91
CA GLY A 75 5.40 -3.66 9.11
C GLY A 75 4.42 -3.85 7.97
N PHE A 76 4.87 -3.74 6.73
CA PHE A 76 4.06 -3.91 5.53
C PHE A 76 3.55 -5.35 5.38
N PHE A 77 4.43 -6.35 5.48
CA PHE A 77 4.07 -7.74 5.23
C PHE A 77 3.24 -8.39 6.35
N GLU A 78 3.33 -7.88 7.59
CA GLU A 78 2.54 -8.37 8.71
C GLU A 78 1.33 -7.48 9.06
N ASP A 79 1.05 -6.42 8.27
CA ASP A 79 -0.05 -5.48 8.47
C ASP A 79 0.01 -4.79 9.85
N LEU A 80 1.20 -4.37 10.28
CA LEU A 80 1.39 -3.75 11.58
C LEU A 80 1.00 -2.27 11.54
N PRO A 81 0.10 -1.80 12.42
CA PRO A 81 -0.55 -0.50 12.29
C PRO A 81 0.34 0.68 12.73
N SER A 82 1.44 0.45 13.43
CA SER A 82 2.27 1.52 13.99
C SER A 82 3.75 1.15 14.08
N GLU A 83 4.60 2.17 14.11
CA GLU A 83 6.05 2.00 14.30
C GLU A 83 6.39 1.34 15.63
N ARG A 84 5.58 1.56 16.69
CA ARG A 84 5.71 0.84 17.98
C ARG A 84 5.44 -0.65 17.82
N ALA A 85 4.38 -1.01 17.10
CA ALA A 85 4.07 -2.40 16.82
C ALA A 85 5.17 -3.07 15.99
N ILE A 86 5.73 -2.36 15.01
CA ILE A 86 6.85 -2.85 14.21
C ILE A 86 8.07 -3.10 15.09
N ALA A 87 8.49 -2.14 15.91
CA ALA A 87 9.64 -2.27 16.79
C ALA A 87 9.46 -3.42 17.79
N ALA A 88 8.29 -3.53 18.44
CA ALA A 88 7.96 -4.62 19.36
C ALA A 88 8.02 -5.98 18.64
N ARG A 89 7.45 -6.10 17.45
CA ARG A 89 7.46 -7.32 16.65
C ARG A 89 8.87 -7.74 16.21
N CYS A 90 9.72 -6.77 15.87
CA CYS A 90 11.12 -7.01 15.52
C CYS A 90 11.96 -7.46 16.73
N ALA A 91 11.65 -6.97 17.91
CA ALA A 91 12.34 -7.35 19.13
C ALA A 91 11.97 -8.77 19.61
N ASP A 92 10.70 -9.16 19.46
CA ASP A 92 10.13 -10.40 20.02
C ASP A 92 10.33 -11.63 19.12
N SER A 93 10.60 -11.46 17.82
CA SER A 93 10.66 -12.57 16.87
C SER A 93 12.08 -12.96 16.48
N MET A 94 12.49 -14.17 16.84
CA MET A 94 13.79 -14.73 16.44
C MET A 94 13.99 -14.74 14.92
N SER A 95 12.97 -15.11 14.16
CA SER A 95 13.06 -15.13 12.68
C SER A 95 13.20 -13.75 12.04
N ILE A 96 12.59 -12.73 12.65
CA ILE A 96 12.72 -11.36 12.19
C ILE A 96 14.06 -10.78 12.63
N ARG A 97 14.54 -11.09 13.84
CA ARG A 97 15.89 -10.71 14.28
C ARG A 97 16.96 -11.27 13.32
N ALA A 98 16.86 -12.54 12.94
CA ALA A 98 17.74 -13.14 11.92
C ALA A 98 17.65 -12.40 10.57
N PHE A 99 16.44 -12.06 10.09
CA PHE A 99 16.22 -11.26 8.88
C PHE A 99 16.86 -9.86 8.96
N LEU A 100 16.92 -9.27 10.16
CA LEU A 100 17.55 -7.98 10.42
C LEU A 100 19.05 -8.08 10.67
N ASN A 101 19.63 -9.28 10.73
CA ASN A 101 21.00 -9.57 11.14
C ASN A 101 21.32 -9.10 12.57
N TYR A 102 20.39 -9.36 13.52
CA TYR A 102 20.57 -9.12 14.95
C TYR A 102 20.74 -10.44 15.70
N GLU A 103 21.76 -10.52 16.54
CA GLU A 103 21.95 -11.62 17.47
C GLU A 103 20.86 -11.60 18.57
N LEU A 104 20.70 -12.72 19.28
CA LEU A 104 19.63 -12.87 20.28
C LEU A 104 19.78 -11.94 21.49
N ASP A 105 21.00 -11.56 21.84
CA ASP A 105 21.36 -10.65 22.93
C ASP A 105 21.44 -9.18 22.51
N GLU A 106 21.47 -8.88 21.21
CA GLU A 106 21.54 -7.52 20.71
C GLU A 106 20.19 -6.80 20.83
N LYS A 107 20.21 -5.50 21.16
CA LYS A 107 19.02 -4.67 21.21
C LYS A 107 18.64 -4.17 19.83
N THR A 108 17.45 -4.54 19.35
CA THR A 108 16.89 -4.01 18.11
C THR A 108 16.51 -2.53 18.21
N PRO A 109 16.44 -1.77 17.08
CA PRO A 109 16.06 -0.37 17.08
C PRO A 109 14.68 -0.11 17.67
N ASP A 110 14.57 0.95 18.47
CA ASP A 110 13.32 1.42 19.05
C ASP A 110 12.47 2.20 18.01
N HIS A 111 11.17 2.33 18.27
CA HIS A 111 10.22 3.03 17.41
C HIS A 111 10.59 4.50 17.15
N SER A 112 11.21 5.19 18.10
CA SER A 112 11.65 6.58 17.92
C SER A 112 12.68 6.74 16.81
N SER A 113 13.46 5.68 16.54
CA SER A 113 14.47 5.64 15.48
C SER A 113 13.84 5.79 14.09
N PHE A 114 12.62 5.33 13.89
CA PHE A 114 11.92 5.45 12.59
C PHE A 114 11.71 6.90 12.20
N THR A 115 11.28 7.74 13.16
CA THR A 115 11.06 9.16 12.93
C THR A 115 12.38 9.87 12.60
N ILE A 116 13.45 9.58 13.35
CA ILE A 116 14.78 10.19 13.14
C ILE A 116 15.32 9.83 11.75
N ILE A 117 15.23 8.57 11.35
CA ILE A 117 15.74 8.12 10.05
C ILE A 117 14.87 8.68 8.91
N ARG A 118 13.55 8.66 9.05
CA ARG A 118 12.63 9.22 8.05
C ARG A 118 12.88 10.72 7.82
N GLN A 119 13.15 11.49 8.86
CA GLN A 119 13.50 12.91 8.73
C GLN A 119 14.87 13.13 8.08
N ARG A 120 15.82 12.25 8.35
CA ARG A 120 17.17 12.30 7.77
C ARG A 120 17.19 12.01 6.28
N LEU A 121 16.41 11.02 5.82
CA LEU A 121 16.37 10.59 4.44
C LEU A 121 15.39 11.47 3.65
N GLY A 122 15.87 12.17 2.62
CA GLY A 122 15.05 12.97 1.71
C GLY A 122 14.14 12.11 0.83
N LEU A 123 13.11 12.70 0.22
CA LEU A 123 12.16 11.99 -0.65
C LEU A 123 12.86 11.37 -1.87
N ASP A 124 13.89 11.99 -2.41
CA ASP A 124 14.72 11.51 -3.50
C ASP A 124 15.36 10.15 -3.21
N ILE A 125 15.78 9.92 -1.95
CA ILE A 125 16.31 8.63 -1.51
C ILE A 125 15.22 7.55 -1.59
N TYR A 126 14.00 7.86 -1.17
CA TYR A 126 12.87 6.92 -1.27
C TYR A 126 12.50 6.62 -2.74
N GLU A 127 12.64 7.59 -3.63
CA GLU A 127 12.45 7.38 -5.07
C GLU A 127 13.48 6.43 -5.65
N ARG A 128 14.75 6.63 -5.32
CA ARG A 128 15.83 5.74 -5.74
C ARG A 128 15.65 4.32 -5.19
N ILE A 129 15.21 4.17 -3.93
CA ILE A 129 14.87 2.86 -3.34
C ILE A 129 13.70 2.20 -4.08
N PHE A 130 12.66 2.97 -4.42
CA PHE A 130 11.55 2.47 -5.24
C PHE A 130 12.05 1.97 -6.61
N THR A 131 12.89 2.75 -7.28
CA THR A 131 13.47 2.38 -8.57
C THR A 131 14.29 1.08 -8.50
N LEU A 132 14.99 0.79 -7.39
CA LEU A 132 15.66 -0.50 -7.21
C LEU A 132 14.72 -1.70 -7.34
N THR A 133 13.47 -1.57 -6.86
CA THR A 133 12.49 -2.66 -7.01
C THR A 133 12.03 -2.82 -8.45
N LEU A 134 11.98 -1.74 -9.22
CA LEU A 134 11.67 -1.79 -10.66
C LEU A 134 12.78 -2.49 -11.46
N HIS A 135 14.06 -2.25 -11.12
CA HIS A 135 15.19 -3.00 -11.68
C HIS A 135 15.02 -4.51 -11.43
N ALA A 136 14.70 -4.90 -10.20
CA ALA A 136 14.50 -6.30 -9.85
C ALA A 136 13.31 -6.91 -10.63
N LEU A 137 12.20 -6.18 -10.77
CA LEU A 137 11.05 -6.63 -11.57
C LEU A 137 11.41 -6.81 -13.04
N ARG A 138 12.16 -5.86 -13.62
CA ARG A 138 12.60 -5.92 -15.02
C ARG A 138 13.47 -7.16 -15.26
N ALA A 139 14.48 -7.38 -14.44
CA ALA A 139 15.37 -8.54 -14.54
C ALA A 139 14.61 -9.88 -14.56
N HIS A 140 13.42 -9.92 -13.95
CA HIS A 140 12.58 -11.11 -13.92
C HIS A 140 11.38 -11.04 -14.89
N GLY A 141 11.33 -10.09 -15.84
CA GLY A 141 10.27 -9.96 -16.84
C GLY A 141 8.89 -9.59 -16.24
N LEU A 142 8.88 -8.93 -15.10
CA LEU A 142 7.68 -8.40 -14.42
C LEU A 142 7.48 -6.90 -14.64
N LEU A 143 8.21 -6.30 -15.59
CA LEU A 143 8.05 -4.92 -16.01
C LEU A 143 8.06 -4.86 -17.53
N ARG A 144 6.94 -4.46 -18.14
CA ARG A 144 6.79 -4.28 -19.59
C ARG A 144 6.61 -2.83 -19.98
N GLY A 145 5.92 -2.02 -19.15
CA GLY A 145 5.78 -0.58 -19.29
C GLY A 145 5.02 -0.10 -20.52
N LYS A 146 4.42 -0.99 -21.30
CA LYS A 146 3.77 -0.64 -22.57
C LYS A 146 2.38 -0.03 -22.39
N HIS A 147 1.60 -0.56 -21.48
CA HIS A 147 0.22 -0.17 -21.20
C HIS A 147 0.10 0.21 -19.74
N LEU A 148 -0.09 1.49 -19.44
CA LEU A 148 -0.20 2.01 -18.09
C LEU A 148 -1.66 2.27 -17.71
N GLY A 149 -1.96 2.02 -16.45
CA GLY A 149 -3.19 2.46 -15.80
C GLY A 149 -2.86 3.44 -14.70
N ILE A 150 -3.62 4.52 -14.57
CA ILE A 150 -3.49 5.51 -13.51
C ILE A 150 -4.80 5.62 -12.75
N ASP A 151 -4.71 5.72 -11.43
CA ASP A 151 -5.85 5.95 -10.54
C ASP A 151 -5.41 6.55 -9.22
N SER A 152 -6.35 7.19 -8.54
CA SER A 152 -6.17 7.74 -7.20
C SER A 152 -7.13 7.06 -6.20
N SER A 153 -6.83 7.20 -4.91
CA SER A 153 -7.69 6.77 -3.81
C SER A 153 -7.70 7.84 -2.73
N VAL A 154 -8.20 7.51 -1.55
CA VAL A 154 -8.25 8.41 -0.41
C VAL A 154 -7.56 7.76 0.78
N ILE A 155 -6.74 8.54 1.49
CA ILE A 155 -6.16 8.22 2.80
C ILE A 155 -6.70 9.22 3.80
N GLU A 156 -7.23 8.75 4.92
CA GLU A 156 -7.62 9.58 6.05
C GLU A 156 -6.36 10.10 6.77
N ALA A 157 -6.29 11.41 6.95
CA ALA A 157 -5.16 12.05 7.61
C ALA A 157 -5.20 11.86 9.14
N ASN A 158 -4.06 11.99 9.80
CA ASN A 158 -3.97 12.04 11.26
C ASN A 158 -4.29 13.46 11.77
N ALA A 159 -5.45 13.97 11.39
CA ALA A 159 -5.92 15.33 11.67
C ALA A 159 -7.44 15.32 11.87
N SER A 160 -7.92 16.06 12.85
CA SER A 160 -9.36 16.12 13.14
C SER A 160 -9.99 17.39 12.57
N LEU A 161 -11.19 17.27 11.97
CA LEU A 161 -11.99 18.44 11.57
C LEU A 161 -12.33 19.37 12.75
N ARG A 162 -12.35 18.83 13.98
CA ARG A 162 -12.62 19.65 15.19
C ARG A 162 -11.48 20.59 15.55
N ALA A 163 -10.27 20.32 15.05
CA ALA A 163 -9.08 21.11 15.32
C ALA A 163 -8.79 22.13 14.20
N LEU A 164 -9.74 22.36 13.30
CA LEU A 164 -9.61 23.37 12.25
C LEU A 164 -9.56 24.78 12.85
N VAL A 165 -8.65 25.58 12.32
CA VAL A 165 -8.57 27.02 12.60
C VAL A 165 -8.72 27.81 11.31
N HIS A 166 -9.27 29.00 11.43
CA HIS A 166 -9.39 29.91 10.29
C HIS A 166 -8.03 30.51 9.94
N ARG A 167 -7.63 30.49 8.66
CA ARG A 167 -6.27 30.82 8.21
C ARG A 167 -5.84 32.25 8.56
N ASN A 168 -6.76 33.20 8.53
CA ASN A 168 -6.44 34.61 8.69
C ASN A 168 -6.57 35.10 10.14
N THR A 169 -7.46 34.48 10.94
CA THR A 169 -7.74 34.93 12.31
C THR A 169 -7.25 33.95 13.37
N GLU A 170 -6.81 32.74 12.96
CA GLU A 170 -6.38 31.64 13.85
C GLU A 170 -7.46 31.19 14.85
N GLU A 171 -8.68 31.69 14.71
CA GLU A 171 -9.83 31.31 15.55
C GLU A 171 -10.21 29.85 15.30
N GLN A 172 -10.64 29.17 16.36
CA GLN A 172 -11.23 27.84 16.22
C GLN A 172 -12.58 27.94 15.50
N TYR A 173 -13.00 26.84 14.88
CA TYR A 173 -14.17 26.80 14.01
C TYR A 173 -15.42 27.44 14.65
N TRP A 174 -15.77 27.03 15.87
CA TRP A 174 -17.00 27.52 16.49
C TRP A 174 -16.88 28.94 17.01
N ASP A 175 -15.71 29.40 17.42
CA ASP A 175 -15.47 30.78 17.86
C ASP A 175 -15.63 31.73 16.67
N TYR A 176 -15.05 31.38 15.52
CA TYR A 176 -15.22 32.10 14.27
C TYR A 176 -16.70 32.14 13.84
N VAL A 177 -17.44 31.02 13.89
CA VAL A 177 -18.85 30.96 13.50
C VAL A 177 -19.72 31.78 14.44
N LYS A 178 -19.49 31.76 15.76
CA LYS A 178 -20.19 32.57 16.74
C LYS A 178 -19.95 34.07 16.50
N ARG A 179 -18.73 34.48 16.20
CA ARG A 179 -18.42 35.87 15.86
C ARG A 179 -19.18 36.32 14.61
N LEU A 180 -19.15 35.54 13.54
CA LEU A 180 -19.90 35.84 12.31
C LEU A 180 -21.42 35.87 12.54
N ALA A 181 -21.95 35.01 13.38
CA ALA A 181 -23.35 35.00 13.75
C ALA A 181 -23.73 36.30 14.47
N ALA A 182 -22.92 36.75 15.41
CA ALA A 182 -23.12 38.03 16.10
C ALA A 182 -23.08 39.23 15.14
N GLU A 183 -22.15 39.27 14.19
CA GLU A 183 -22.09 40.29 13.12
C GLU A 183 -23.33 40.30 12.23
N ASN A 184 -24.07 39.19 12.13
CA ASN A 184 -25.32 39.06 11.38
C ASN A 184 -26.57 39.18 12.28
N GLY A 185 -26.43 39.66 13.53
CA GLY A 185 -27.55 39.90 14.45
C GLY A 185 -28.13 38.62 15.08
N ILE A 186 -27.39 37.52 15.06
CA ILE A 186 -27.79 36.25 15.68
C ILE A 186 -27.07 36.13 17.03
N ASP A 187 -27.82 35.76 18.08
CA ASP A 187 -27.26 35.55 19.41
C ASP A 187 -26.19 34.40 19.35
N PRO A 188 -24.91 34.69 19.68
CA PRO A 188 -23.86 33.69 19.64
C PRO A 188 -24.02 32.60 20.71
N GLU A 189 -24.85 32.81 21.74
CA GLU A 189 -25.13 31.81 22.77
C GLU A 189 -26.32 30.90 22.40
N ASP A 190 -27.13 31.27 21.40
CA ASP A 190 -28.17 30.39 20.85
C ASP A 190 -27.53 29.37 19.92
N ALA A 191 -27.15 28.24 20.47
CA ALA A 191 -26.50 27.14 19.74
C ALA A 191 -27.32 26.59 18.56
N VAL A 192 -28.66 26.71 18.59
CA VAL A 192 -29.56 26.25 17.52
C VAL A 192 -29.53 27.23 16.36
N ALA A 193 -29.64 28.53 16.65
CA ALA A 193 -29.61 29.60 15.65
C ALA A 193 -28.20 29.65 15.00
N VAL A 194 -27.12 29.56 15.77
CA VAL A 194 -25.72 29.51 15.27
C VAL A 194 -25.52 28.30 14.35
N ARG A 195 -25.98 27.10 14.71
CA ARG A 195 -25.86 25.90 13.84
C ARG A 195 -26.69 26.04 12.57
N LYS A 196 -27.89 26.68 12.64
CA LYS A 196 -28.71 26.95 11.46
C LYS A 196 -28.04 27.94 10.53
N PHE A 197 -27.45 29.00 11.06
CA PHE A 197 -26.64 29.96 10.31
C PHE A 197 -25.45 29.27 9.62
N ASP A 198 -24.66 28.52 10.36
CA ASP A 198 -23.48 27.80 9.82
C ASP A 198 -23.87 26.80 8.72
N ARG A 199 -25.03 26.16 8.80
CA ARG A 199 -25.48 25.21 7.76
C ARG A 199 -25.59 25.84 6.38
N HIS A 200 -25.98 27.11 6.31
CA HIS A 200 -26.23 27.83 5.06
C HIS A 200 -25.09 28.78 4.68
N ARG A 201 -24.09 28.93 5.53
CA ARG A 201 -22.95 29.81 5.31
C ARG A 201 -22.12 29.31 4.12
N PRO A 202 -21.70 30.19 3.18
CA PRO A 202 -20.72 29.86 2.16
C PRO A 202 -19.34 29.60 2.81
N GLY A 203 -18.47 28.85 2.13
CA GLY A 203 -17.10 28.62 2.58
C GLY A 203 -16.92 27.64 3.75
N LYS A 204 -17.99 27.05 4.29
CA LYS A 204 -17.96 26.17 5.47
C LYS A 204 -16.90 25.07 5.45
N GLY A 205 -16.59 24.50 4.29
CA GLY A 205 -15.56 23.46 4.11
C GLY A 205 -14.48 23.88 3.14
N SER A 206 -14.21 25.19 3.02
CA SER A 206 -13.22 25.70 2.07
C SER A 206 -11.79 25.47 2.59
N ASN A 207 -10.96 24.78 1.82
CA ASN A 207 -9.53 24.65 2.09
C ASN A 207 -8.76 25.97 1.96
N GLN A 208 -9.39 27.01 1.41
CA GLN A 208 -8.84 28.37 1.36
C GLN A 208 -8.99 29.09 2.70
N GLU A 209 -10.08 28.83 3.43
CA GLU A 209 -10.38 29.47 4.72
C GLU A 209 -9.84 28.68 5.92
N TRP A 210 -9.82 27.35 5.82
CA TRP A 210 -9.53 26.47 6.94
C TRP A 210 -8.23 25.72 6.80
N VAL A 211 -7.57 25.50 7.91
CA VAL A 211 -6.36 24.67 8.01
C VAL A 211 -6.35 23.90 9.33
N ASN A 212 -5.79 22.71 9.31
CA ASN A 212 -5.52 21.98 10.55
C ASN A 212 -4.09 22.34 11.03
N PRO A 213 -3.91 22.92 12.23
CA PRO A 213 -2.60 23.36 12.71
C PRO A 213 -1.63 22.20 12.97
N TYR A 214 -2.14 20.99 13.21
CA TYR A 214 -1.33 19.81 13.48
C TYR A 214 -0.89 19.07 12.20
N ASP A 215 -1.61 19.27 11.09
CA ASP A 215 -1.27 18.73 9.77
C ASP A 215 -1.75 19.71 8.68
N PRO A 216 -1.01 20.78 8.40
CA PRO A 216 -1.40 21.83 7.46
C PRO A 216 -1.51 21.36 6.00
N ASP A 217 -0.86 20.24 5.67
CA ASP A 217 -0.86 19.67 4.33
C ASP A 217 -2.12 18.87 4.05
N ALA A 218 -2.76 18.31 5.09
CA ALA A 218 -4.04 17.63 4.96
C ALA A 218 -5.15 18.60 4.52
N LYS A 219 -6.07 18.13 3.68
CA LYS A 219 -7.16 18.95 3.13
C LYS A 219 -8.51 18.35 3.49
N ILE A 220 -9.50 19.24 3.66
CA ILE A 220 -10.90 18.85 3.80
C ILE A 220 -11.34 18.21 2.48
N GLY A 221 -11.86 17.02 2.54
CA GLY A 221 -12.34 16.31 1.37
C GLY A 221 -13.35 15.21 1.73
N ARG A 222 -13.81 14.47 0.72
CA ARG A 222 -14.73 13.36 0.91
C ARG A 222 -13.96 12.05 0.99
N THR A 223 -14.26 11.27 2.01
CA THR A 223 -13.78 9.90 2.15
C THR A 223 -14.54 8.96 1.19
N LYS A 224 -14.10 7.71 1.10
CA LYS A 224 -14.67 6.75 0.15
C LYS A 224 -16.14 6.38 0.46
N ASP A 225 -16.53 6.47 1.72
CA ASP A 225 -17.89 6.26 2.22
C ASP A 225 -18.78 7.52 2.12
N GLY A 226 -18.24 8.63 1.58
CA GLY A 226 -18.95 9.88 1.37
C GLY A 226 -18.95 10.84 2.55
N ALA A 227 -18.33 10.48 3.68
CA ALA A 227 -18.14 11.39 4.81
C ALA A 227 -17.13 12.50 4.45
N THR A 228 -17.19 13.61 5.18
CA THR A 228 -16.18 14.67 5.07
C THR A 228 -15.14 14.48 6.16
N ASP A 229 -13.87 14.46 5.79
CA ASP A 229 -12.76 14.37 6.73
C ASP A 229 -11.50 15.07 6.18
N MET A 230 -10.44 15.12 6.98
CA MET A 230 -9.12 15.54 6.54
C MET A 230 -8.47 14.40 5.75
N ILE A 231 -8.08 14.65 4.52
CA ILE A 231 -7.62 13.59 3.62
C ILE A 231 -6.39 13.97 2.81
N TYR A 232 -5.74 12.92 2.29
CA TYR A 232 -4.75 12.94 1.22
C TYR A 232 -5.21 12.06 0.06
N LYS A 233 -4.70 12.31 -1.15
CA LYS A 233 -4.96 11.51 -2.34
C LYS A 233 -3.71 10.75 -2.77
N PRO A 234 -3.55 9.47 -2.44
CA PRO A 234 -2.54 8.60 -3.02
C PRO A 234 -2.91 8.27 -4.46
N GLU A 235 -1.94 8.34 -5.34
CA GLU A 235 -2.07 8.00 -6.75
C GLU A 235 -1.01 6.98 -7.13
N ALA A 236 -1.37 6.03 -7.98
CA ALA A 236 -0.48 5.02 -8.50
C ALA A 236 -0.62 4.87 -10.01
N VAL A 237 0.52 4.73 -10.68
CA VAL A 237 0.59 4.31 -12.09
C VAL A 237 1.06 2.85 -12.13
N VAL A 238 0.29 2.00 -12.79
CA VAL A 238 0.47 0.55 -12.80
C VAL A 238 0.66 0.06 -14.23
N ASP A 239 1.64 -0.80 -14.44
CA ASP A 239 1.79 -1.55 -15.68
C ASP A 239 0.65 -2.58 -15.82
N LEU A 240 -0.23 -2.39 -16.78
CA LEU A 240 -1.42 -3.23 -16.99
C LEU A 240 -1.10 -4.62 -17.56
N ASP A 241 0.11 -4.85 -18.01
CA ASP A 241 0.54 -6.16 -18.50
C ASP A 241 1.08 -7.07 -17.39
N THR A 242 1.58 -6.48 -16.30
CA THR A 242 2.22 -7.23 -15.21
C THR A 242 1.60 -6.97 -13.84
N GLY A 243 0.98 -5.82 -13.64
CA GLY A 243 0.47 -5.34 -12.36
C GLY A 243 1.54 -4.64 -11.50
N ALA A 244 2.74 -4.41 -12.03
CA ALA A 244 3.80 -3.68 -11.34
C ALA A 244 3.42 -2.20 -11.18
N ILE A 245 3.68 -1.61 -10.02
CA ILE A 245 3.53 -0.18 -9.79
C ILE A 245 4.80 0.50 -10.29
N VAL A 246 4.65 1.42 -11.26
CA VAL A 246 5.78 2.12 -11.89
C VAL A 246 5.93 3.57 -11.41
N GLN A 247 4.88 4.13 -10.80
CA GLN A 247 4.91 5.43 -10.12
C GLN A 247 3.94 5.41 -8.96
N ALA A 248 4.31 6.03 -7.84
CA ALA A 248 3.49 6.14 -6.64
C ALA A 248 3.75 7.49 -5.98
N GLN A 249 2.69 8.25 -5.75
CA GLN A 249 2.77 9.59 -5.17
C GLN A 249 1.51 9.90 -4.35
N VAL A 250 1.64 10.80 -3.37
CA VAL A 250 0.51 11.33 -2.61
C VAL A 250 0.32 12.79 -2.98
N HIS A 251 -0.92 13.19 -3.20
CA HIS A 251 -1.31 14.56 -3.50
C HIS A 251 -2.15 15.16 -2.37
N PRO A 252 -2.27 16.50 -2.31
CA PRO A 252 -3.24 17.16 -1.45
C PRO A 252 -4.66 16.65 -1.72
N GLY A 253 -5.47 16.53 -0.66
CA GLY A 253 -6.81 15.95 -0.74
C GLY A 253 -7.81 16.70 -1.65
N ASP A 254 -7.56 17.98 -1.91
CA ASP A 254 -8.37 18.85 -2.77
C ASP A 254 -7.87 18.92 -4.23
N GLN A 255 -6.77 18.26 -4.57
CA GLN A 255 -6.26 18.23 -5.95
C GLN A 255 -7.19 17.41 -6.85
N ALA A 256 -7.56 17.96 -7.99
CA ALA A 256 -8.34 17.24 -9.00
C ALA A 256 -7.48 16.13 -9.66
N ASP A 257 -8.08 14.96 -9.90
CA ASP A 257 -7.38 13.77 -10.40
C ASP A 257 -6.73 14.00 -11.79
N HIS A 258 -7.38 14.80 -12.64
CA HIS A 258 -6.84 15.11 -13.98
C HIS A 258 -5.66 16.08 -13.98
N LYS A 259 -5.44 16.83 -12.89
CA LYS A 259 -4.36 17.82 -12.84
C LYS A 259 -3.00 17.14 -12.97
N GLU A 260 -2.19 17.55 -13.93
CA GLU A 260 -0.83 17.05 -14.17
C GLU A 260 -0.75 15.53 -14.52
N MET A 261 -1.81 14.95 -15.08
CA MET A 261 -1.81 13.53 -15.46
C MET A 261 -0.70 13.20 -16.47
N ALA A 262 -0.48 14.05 -17.45
CA ALA A 262 0.56 13.86 -18.46
C ALA A 262 1.96 13.81 -17.81
N THR A 263 2.24 14.73 -16.89
CA THR A 263 3.51 14.75 -16.15
C THR A 263 3.73 13.44 -15.39
N ARG A 264 2.71 12.91 -14.70
CA ARG A 264 2.83 11.65 -13.96
C ARG A 264 3.08 10.45 -14.84
N VAL A 265 2.49 10.44 -16.04
CA VAL A 265 2.76 9.39 -17.03
C VAL A 265 4.21 9.48 -17.54
N LEU A 266 4.72 10.69 -17.73
CA LEU A 266 6.13 10.91 -18.12
C LEU A 266 7.10 10.55 -16.97
N ASP A 267 6.78 10.87 -15.74
CA ASP A 267 7.54 10.41 -14.56
C ASP A 267 7.58 8.88 -14.48
N ALA A 268 6.45 8.22 -14.76
CA ALA A 268 6.39 6.76 -14.83
C ALA A 268 7.29 6.23 -15.97
N GLN A 269 7.29 6.88 -17.14
CA GLN A 269 8.22 6.54 -18.25
C GLN A 269 9.68 6.73 -17.82
N GLN A 270 9.99 7.79 -17.09
CA GLN A 270 11.34 8.01 -16.57
C GLN A 270 11.77 6.92 -15.59
N ASN A 271 10.90 6.51 -14.65
CA ASN A 271 11.16 5.41 -13.73
C ASN A 271 11.39 4.09 -14.46
N ILE A 272 10.60 3.80 -15.49
CA ILE A 272 10.76 2.64 -16.36
C ILE A 272 12.11 2.67 -17.09
N ASN A 273 12.51 3.83 -17.61
CA ASN A 273 13.81 4.01 -18.27
C ASN A 273 14.97 3.85 -17.29
N GLN A 274 14.87 4.44 -16.09
CA GLN A 274 15.87 4.26 -15.04
C GLN A 274 16.01 2.78 -14.66
N ALA A 275 14.89 2.05 -14.58
CA ALA A 275 14.90 0.60 -14.34
C ALA A 275 15.53 -0.20 -15.49
N ALA A 276 15.65 0.38 -16.69
CA ALA A 276 16.32 -0.25 -17.81
C ALA A 276 17.85 -0.30 -17.66
N GLY A 277 18.43 0.64 -16.93
CA GLY A 277 19.88 0.77 -16.83
C GLY A 277 20.51 1.05 -18.19
N GLU A 278 21.66 0.44 -18.46
CA GLU A 278 22.40 0.57 -19.73
C GLU A 278 21.89 -0.35 -20.85
N GLU A 279 20.87 -1.16 -20.60
CA GLU A 279 20.29 -2.03 -21.63
C GLU A 279 19.65 -1.20 -22.75
N ARG A 280 20.00 -1.53 -24.00
CA ARG A 280 19.54 -0.82 -25.21
C ARG A 280 18.04 -0.91 -25.49
N ASP A 281 17.32 -1.81 -24.84
CA ASP A 281 15.87 -1.97 -24.99
C ASP A 281 15.11 -0.98 -24.11
N THR A 282 14.91 0.23 -24.61
CA THR A 282 14.06 1.24 -23.96
C THR A 282 12.59 0.78 -24.01
N LEU A 283 12.03 0.50 -22.86
CA LEU A 283 10.59 0.25 -22.74
C LEU A 283 9.85 1.58 -22.93
N THR A 284 9.01 1.67 -23.95
CA THR A 284 8.26 2.89 -24.26
C THR A 284 6.80 2.72 -23.94
N VAL A 285 6.24 3.67 -23.17
CA VAL A 285 4.81 3.75 -22.89
C VAL A 285 4.05 4.03 -24.20
N LYS A 286 3.12 3.15 -24.53
CA LYS A 286 2.29 3.29 -25.75
C LYS A 286 0.85 3.70 -25.43
N THR A 287 0.36 3.40 -24.24
CA THR A 287 -1.04 3.65 -23.89
C THR A 287 -1.16 3.94 -22.40
N VAL A 288 -1.96 4.95 -22.07
CA VAL A 288 -2.43 5.22 -20.71
C VAL A 288 -3.95 5.06 -20.63
N THR A 289 -4.41 4.47 -19.51
CA THR A 289 -5.82 4.17 -19.25
C THR A 289 -6.18 4.69 -17.86
N SER A 290 -7.27 5.46 -17.75
CA SER A 290 -7.78 5.92 -16.47
C SER A 290 -9.32 5.99 -16.48
N ASP A 291 -9.89 6.34 -15.34
CA ASP A 291 -11.31 6.60 -15.28
C ASP A 291 -11.69 7.98 -15.87
N LYS A 292 -12.98 8.30 -15.88
CA LYS A 292 -13.49 9.56 -16.42
C LYS A 292 -13.09 10.81 -15.61
N GLY A 293 -12.69 10.63 -14.34
CA GLY A 293 -12.23 11.73 -13.47
C GLY A 293 -10.92 12.35 -13.95
N TYR A 294 -10.11 11.58 -14.67
CA TYR A 294 -8.85 12.03 -15.28
C TYR A 294 -9.04 12.72 -16.64
N TYR A 295 -10.26 12.84 -17.11
CA TYR A 295 -10.49 13.43 -18.44
C TYR A 295 -10.29 14.95 -18.45
N ALA A 296 -9.22 15.42 -19.03
CA ALA A 296 -9.00 16.83 -19.34
C ALA A 296 -8.45 16.99 -20.76
N VAL A 297 -9.01 17.91 -21.53
CA VAL A 297 -8.67 18.07 -22.96
C VAL A 297 -7.19 18.41 -23.15
N ASN A 298 -6.64 19.27 -22.28
CA ASN A 298 -5.23 19.66 -22.35
C ASN A 298 -4.29 18.50 -22.04
N GLU A 299 -4.64 17.64 -21.06
CA GLU A 299 -3.87 16.44 -20.71
C GLU A 299 -3.89 15.41 -21.85
N LEU A 300 -5.06 15.22 -22.48
CA LEU A 300 -5.18 14.35 -23.67
C LEU A 300 -4.32 14.85 -24.83
N GLN A 301 -4.28 16.18 -25.04
CA GLN A 301 -3.45 16.80 -26.07
C GLN A 301 -1.96 16.62 -25.76
N ALA A 302 -1.53 16.86 -24.53
CA ALA A 302 -0.14 16.69 -24.09
C ALA A 302 0.33 15.25 -24.31
N LEU A 303 -0.43 14.26 -23.88
CA LEU A 303 -0.09 12.85 -24.09
C LEU A 303 -0.09 12.46 -25.58
N GLN A 304 -0.96 13.04 -26.39
CA GLN A 304 -0.94 12.80 -27.83
C GLN A 304 0.33 13.38 -28.52
N GLN A 305 0.86 14.49 -28.03
CA GLN A 305 2.12 15.07 -28.51
C GLN A 305 3.31 14.14 -28.23
N GLU A 306 3.25 13.42 -27.11
CA GLU A 306 4.22 12.38 -26.74
C GLU A 306 3.93 11.00 -27.38
N GLU A 307 3.07 10.96 -28.41
CA GLU A 307 2.64 9.74 -29.09
C GLU A 307 2.00 8.67 -28.18
N ILE A 308 1.54 9.06 -26.99
CA ILE A 308 0.89 8.15 -26.03
C ILE A 308 -0.61 8.13 -26.31
N ARG A 309 -1.12 6.94 -26.64
CA ARG A 309 -2.55 6.70 -26.81
C ARG A 309 -3.30 6.78 -25.49
N THR A 310 -4.39 7.54 -25.43
CA THR A 310 -5.24 7.64 -24.24
C THR A 310 -6.51 6.81 -24.36
N VAL A 311 -6.86 6.10 -23.28
CA VAL A 311 -8.09 5.31 -23.16
C VAL A 311 -8.86 5.80 -21.94
N ILE A 312 -9.50 6.98 -22.08
CA ILE A 312 -10.19 7.71 -21.03
C ILE A 312 -11.57 8.13 -21.53
N ALA A 313 -12.63 7.77 -20.81
CA ALA A 313 -13.98 8.07 -21.21
C ALA A 313 -14.30 9.58 -21.02
N ASP A 314 -14.88 10.21 -22.05
CA ASP A 314 -15.34 11.60 -21.95
C ASP A 314 -16.56 11.66 -21.03
N PRO A 315 -16.52 12.39 -19.91
CA PRO A 315 -17.67 12.54 -19.01
C PRO A 315 -18.83 13.32 -19.64
N ILE A 316 -18.57 14.09 -20.71
CA ILE A 316 -19.58 14.87 -21.44
C ILE A 316 -19.92 14.16 -22.73
N ALA A 317 -21.04 13.40 -22.75
CA ALA A 317 -21.46 12.57 -23.88
C ALA A 317 -21.54 13.36 -25.21
N ASN A 318 -22.06 14.57 -25.15
CA ASN A 318 -22.30 15.44 -26.33
C ASN A 318 -21.41 16.69 -26.33
N ARG A 319 -20.12 16.53 -25.98
CA ARG A 319 -19.17 17.65 -26.03
C ARG A 319 -19.10 18.24 -27.43
N ARG A 320 -19.31 19.55 -27.54
CA ARG A 320 -19.26 20.30 -28.79
C ARG A 320 -17.81 20.48 -29.23
N LEU A 321 -17.37 19.70 -30.22
CA LEU A 321 -15.98 19.69 -30.67
C LEU A 321 -15.60 20.98 -31.44
N HIS A 322 -16.56 21.70 -32.03
CA HIS A 322 -16.28 22.90 -32.79
C HIS A 322 -15.66 24.07 -31.99
N LYS A 323 -15.84 24.03 -30.65
CA LYS A 323 -15.27 25.03 -29.74
C LYS A 323 -13.81 24.74 -29.34
N LEU A 324 -13.26 23.60 -29.77
CA LEU A 324 -11.90 23.18 -29.43
C LEU A 324 -10.91 23.56 -30.56
N GLU A 325 -9.67 23.74 -30.17
CA GLU A 325 -8.55 23.93 -31.11
C GLU A 325 -8.33 22.66 -31.98
N PRO A 326 -7.72 22.75 -33.14
CA PRO A 326 -7.54 21.60 -34.06
C PRO A 326 -6.84 20.41 -33.41
N ASN A 327 -5.79 20.64 -32.63
CA ASN A 327 -5.05 19.57 -31.93
C ASN A 327 -5.88 18.95 -30.79
N GLN A 328 -6.64 19.76 -30.05
CA GLN A 328 -7.58 19.29 -29.06
C GLN A 328 -8.68 18.41 -29.65
N LYS A 329 -9.22 18.81 -30.81
CA LYS A 329 -10.21 17.99 -31.54
C LYS A 329 -9.65 16.63 -31.92
N LYS A 330 -8.40 16.58 -32.39
CA LYS A 330 -7.72 15.32 -32.73
C LYS A 330 -7.57 14.45 -31.51
N ALA A 331 -7.09 15.00 -30.39
CA ALA A 331 -6.90 14.28 -29.13
C ALA A 331 -8.20 13.69 -28.58
N VAL A 332 -9.27 14.49 -28.53
CA VAL A 332 -10.60 14.05 -28.07
C VAL A 332 -11.17 12.96 -28.99
N ALA A 333 -11.06 13.14 -30.32
CA ALA A 333 -11.54 12.15 -31.27
C ALA A 333 -10.76 10.83 -31.17
N ALA A 334 -9.44 10.88 -30.95
CA ALA A 334 -8.59 9.71 -30.73
C ALA A 334 -8.96 8.99 -29.43
N ALA A 335 -9.14 9.69 -28.31
CA ALA A 335 -9.57 9.10 -27.04
C ALA A 335 -10.95 8.40 -27.16
N ARG A 336 -11.93 9.04 -27.80
CA ARG A 336 -13.26 8.45 -28.05
C ARG A 336 -13.19 7.18 -28.89
N ARG A 337 -12.37 7.15 -29.95
CA ARG A 337 -12.13 5.94 -30.76
C ARG A 337 -11.45 4.85 -29.93
N SER A 338 -10.47 5.23 -29.13
CA SER A 338 -9.73 4.31 -28.25
C SER A 338 -10.64 3.59 -27.27
N VAL A 339 -11.52 4.30 -26.56
CA VAL A 339 -12.48 3.73 -25.60
C VAL A 339 -13.45 2.75 -26.26
N ARG A 340 -13.91 3.04 -27.49
CA ARG A 340 -14.84 2.19 -28.22
C ARG A 340 -14.20 0.92 -28.79
N SER A 341 -12.88 0.92 -28.98
CA SER A 341 -12.14 -0.19 -29.58
C SER A 341 -12.13 -1.41 -28.67
N LYS A 342 -12.02 -2.63 -29.24
CA LYS A 342 -11.88 -3.89 -28.48
C LYS A 342 -10.68 -3.84 -27.54
N SER A 343 -9.53 -3.37 -28.03
CA SER A 343 -8.32 -3.19 -27.22
C SER A 343 -8.52 -2.20 -26.06
N GLY A 344 -9.22 -1.07 -26.30
CA GLY A 344 -9.48 -0.09 -25.24
C GLY A 344 -10.39 -0.65 -24.15
N LYS A 345 -11.44 -1.39 -24.50
CA LYS A 345 -12.33 -2.07 -23.53
C LYS A 345 -11.57 -3.11 -22.70
N ASP A 346 -10.64 -3.85 -23.29
CA ASP A 346 -9.79 -4.80 -22.56
C ASP A 346 -8.86 -4.07 -21.58
N LEU A 347 -8.23 -2.98 -22.00
CA LEU A 347 -7.36 -2.17 -21.13
C LEU A 347 -8.14 -1.54 -19.96
N LEU A 348 -9.36 -1.05 -20.17
CA LEU A 348 -10.22 -0.54 -19.08
C LEU A 348 -10.55 -1.65 -18.07
N ARG A 349 -10.82 -2.87 -18.52
CA ARG A 349 -11.05 -4.02 -17.65
C ARG A 349 -9.80 -4.39 -16.84
N ARG A 350 -8.63 -4.46 -17.51
CA ARG A 350 -7.34 -4.72 -16.85
C ARG A 350 -7.01 -3.65 -15.82
N ARG A 351 -7.29 -2.36 -16.14
CA ARG A 351 -7.10 -1.27 -15.19
C ARG A 351 -7.86 -1.53 -13.89
N GLY A 352 -9.16 -1.78 -13.94
CA GLY A 352 -9.95 -2.10 -12.74
C GLY A 352 -9.31 -3.24 -11.95
N MET A 353 -9.01 -4.36 -12.63
CA MET A 353 -8.44 -5.54 -11.98
C MET A 353 -7.08 -5.28 -11.30
N HIS A 354 -6.15 -4.58 -11.96
CA HIS A 354 -4.80 -4.39 -11.42
C HIS A 354 -4.73 -3.28 -10.41
N ILE A 355 -5.36 -2.13 -10.66
CA ILE A 355 -5.26 -0.96 -9.78
C ILE A 355 -6.06 -1.18 -8.49
N GLU A 356 -7.28 -1.71 -8.57
CA GLU A 356 -8.06 -2.01 -7.36
C GLU A 356 -7.33 -3.01 -6.46
N ARG A 357 -6.72 -4.04 -7.05
CA ARG A 357 -5.90 -5.00 -6.30
C ARG A 357 -4.67 -4.34 -5.66
N SER A 358 -3.97 -3.48 -6.39
CA SER A 358 -2.77 -2.81 -5.87
C SER A 358 -3.14 -1.87 -4.72
N PHE A 359 -4.19 -1.05 -4.86
CA PHE A 359 -4.66 -0.18 -3.80
C PHE A 359 -5.17 -0.95 -2.58
N ALA A 360 -5.98 -2.00 -2.77
CA ALA A 360 -6.41 -2.85 -1.67
C ALA A 360 -5.21 -3.38 -0.88
N HIS A 361 -4.20 -3.89 -1.59
CA HIS A 361 -3.01 -4.43 -0.94
C HIS A 361 -2.17 -3.35 -0.24
N ILE A 362 -1.91 -2.21 -0.89
CA ILE A 362 -1.08 -1.14 -0.33
C ILE A 362 -1.78 -0.43 0.84
N LEU A 363 -3.06 -0.08 0.68
CA LEU A 363 -3.78 0.73 1.66
C LEU A 363 -4.21 -0.10 2.89
N ASP A 364 -4.49 -1.39 2.69
CA ASP A 364 -4.89 -2.27 3.79
C ASP A 364 -3.68 -2.81 4.56
N CYS A 365 -2.49 -2.83 3.92
CA CYS A 365 -1.26 -3.24 4.57
C CYS A 365 -0.61 -2.10 5.37
N GLY A 366 -0.21 -2.40 6.61
CA GLY A 366 0.48 -1.45 7.49
C GLY A 366 -0.36 -0.24 7.88
N GLY A 367 -1.70 -0.33 7.81
CA GLY A 367 -2.61 0.70 8.29
C GLY A 367 -2.57 2.03 7.52
N ILE A 368 -2.19 2.01 6.23
CA ILE A 368 -2.03 3.24 5.44
C ILE A 368 -3.38 3.90 5.12
N ARG A 369 -4.49 3.16 5.10
CA ARG A 369 -5.83 3.70 4.82
C ARG A 369 -6.21 4.83 5.78
N ARG A 370 -5.80 4.71 7.04
CA ARG A 370 -5.81 5.79 8.03
C ARG A 370 -4.39 5.96 8.53
N THR A 371 -3.75 7.06 8.13
CA THR A 371 -2.34 7.27 8.49
C THR A 371 -2.18 7.71 9.93
N THR A 372 -1.11 7.27 10.57
CA THR A 372 -0.63 7.81 11.85
C THR A 372 0.43 8.89 11.65
N LEU A 373 0.95 9.03 10.43
CA LEU A 373 1.93 10.04 10.06
C LEU A 373 1.24 11.37 9.73
N ARG A 374 1.95 12.46 9.91
CA ARG A 374 1.56 13.83 9.57
C ARG A 374 2.53 14.40 8.55
N GLY A 375 2.02 15.29 7.71
CA GLY A 375 2.78 15.98 6.67
C GLY A 375 2.88 15.18 5.37
N TRP A 376 2.72 15.90 4.29
CA TRP A 376 2.72 15.38 2.91
C TRP A 376 3.98 14.56 2.59
N GLU A 377 5.16 15.06 2.96
CA GLU A 377 6.43 14.39 2.66
C GLU A 377 6.55 13.03 3.35
N ASN A 378 6.19 12.96 4.65
CA ASN A 378 6.22 11.71 5.41
C ASN A 378 5.27 10.66 4.81
N LEU A 379 4.11 11.12 4.35
CA LEU A 379 3.12 10.24 3.74
C LEU A 379 3.59 9.73 2.37
N ASN A 380 4.20 10.60 1.55
CA ASN A 380 4.81 10.20 0.29
C ASN A 380 5.90 9.14 0.49
N LYS A 381 6.82 9.37 1.44
CA LYS A 381 7.86 8.39 1.80
C LYS A 381 7.26 7.03 2.15
N ARG A 382 6.22 7.01 3.00
CA ARG A 382 5.55 5.78 3.42
C ARG A 382 4.83 5.09 2.28
N PHE A 383 4.08 5.84 1.46
CA PHE A 383 3.33 5.30 0.32
C PHE A 383 4.26 4.75 -0.76
N LYS A 384 5.37 5.44 -1.04
CA LYS A 384 6.39 5.00 -1.99
C LYS A 384 7.06 3.68 -1.57
N LEU A 385 7.40 3.53 -0.28
CA LEU A 385 7.89 2.25 0.23
C LEU A 385 6.84 1.15 0.15
N ALA A 386 5.58 1.44 0.45
CA ALA A 386 4.51 0.45 0.34
C ALA A 386 4.34 -0.04 -1.11
N ALA A 387 4.45 0.86 -2.09
CA ALA A 387 4.46 0.51 -3.51
C ALA A 387 5.70 -0.34 -3.89
N ALA A 388 6.88 0.01 -3.37
CA ALA A 388 8.10 -0.79 -3.55
C ALA A 388 7.94 -2.21 -2.98
N PHE A 389 7.36 -2.36 -1.79
CA PHE A 389 7.17 -3.65 -1.15
C PHE A 389 6.05 -4.47 -1.80
N TYR A 390 5.02 -3.80 -2.33
CA TYR A 390 4.05 -4.46 -3.20
C TYR A 390 4.74 -5.06 -4.45
N ASN A 391 5.65 -4.33 -5.07
CA ASN A 391 6.45 -4.81 -6.20
C ASN A 391 7.31 -6.02 -5.79
N LEU A 392 7.97 -5.98 -4.63
CA LEU A 392 8.69 -7.14 -4.08
C LEU A 392 7.77 -8.34 -3.83
N SER A 393 6.55 -8.11 -3.33
CA SER A 393 5.54 -9.16 -3.16
C SER A 393 5.18 -9.84 -4.50
N GLN A 394 5.14 -9.08 -5.60
CA GLN A 394 4.93 -9.61 -6.94
C GLN A 394 6.11 -10.49 -7.39
N LEU A 395 7.33 -10.02 -7.14
CA LEU A 395 8.57 -10.76 -7.42
C LEU A 395 8.60 -12.08 -6.63
N MET A 396 8.36 -12.03 -5.32
CA MET A 396 8.28 -13.20 -4.45
C MET A 396 7.24 -14.21 -4.94
N ARG A 397 6.09 -13.73 -5.39
CA ARG A 397 5.02 -14.58 -5.95
C ARG A 397 5.49 -15.28 -7.22
N LYS A 398 6.24 -14.61 -8.08
CA LYS A 398 6.80 -15.22 -9.29
C LYS A 398 7.88 -16.26 -8.96
N LEU A 399 8.78 -15.97 -8.04
CA LEU A 399 9.92 -16.84 -7.72
C LEU A 399 9.52 -18.05 -6.87
N PHE A 400 8.61 -17.86 -5.91
CA PHE A 400 8.30 -18.85 -4.88
C PHE A 400 6.81 -19.19 -4.77
N GLY A 401 5.95 -18.63 -5.62
CA GLY A 401 4.49 -18.79 -5.53
C GLY A 401 3.83 -18.04 -4.37
N ILE A 402 4.57 -17.30 -3.56
CA ILE A 402 4.14 -16.71 -2.29
C ILE A 402 4.54 -15.26 -2.23
N GLY A 403 3.57 -14.34 -2.13
CA GLY A 403 3.82 -12.90 -2.05
C GLY A 403 3.72 -12.30 -0.65
N THR A 404 3.14 -13.03 0.33
CA THR A 404 2.99 -12.55 1.72
C THR A 404 3.07 -13.71 2.72
N PRO A 405 3.45 -13.43 4.00
CA PRO A 405 3.46 -14.46 5.06
C PRO A 405 2.08 -15.11 5.27
N LYS A 406 0.99 -14.35 5.09
CA LYS A 406 -0.39 -14.86 5.21
C LYS A 406 -0.71 -15.89 4.13
N GLN A 407 -0.26 -15.67 2.89
CA GLN A 407 -0.42 -16.63 1.80
C GLN A 407 0.33 -17.93 2.07
N LEU A 408 1.56 -17.84 2.58
CA LEU A 408 2.34 -19.03 2.94
C LEU A 408 1.62 -19.87 4.01
N ALA A 409 1.12 -19.22 5.04
CA ALA A 409 0.35 -19.91 6.10
C ALA A 409 -0.94 -20.55 5.57
N ALA A 410 -1.62 -19.91 4.60
CA ALA A 410 -2.82 -20.46 3.97
C ALA A 410 -2.50 -21.66 3.07
N CYS A 411 -1.41 -21.62 2.28
CA CYS A 411 -0.97 -22.75 1.48
C CYS A 411 -0.63 -23.98 2.33
N GLY A 412 0.04 -23.78 3.47
CA GLY A 412 0.35 -24.87 4.42
C GLY A 412 -0.91 -25.54 4.97
N ARG A 413 -1.95 -24.75 5.30
CA ARG A 413 -3.25 -25.29 5.75
C ARG A 413 -3.97 -26.06 4.66
N LEU A 414 -3.98 -25.56 3.43
CA LEU A 414 -4.60 -26.25 2.30
C LEU A 414 -3.92 -27.59 1.99
N LEU A 415 -2.58 -27.61 1.97
CA LEU A 415 -1.82 -28.84 1.79
C LEU A 415 -2.10 -29.85 2.91
N PHE A 416 -2.17 -29.39 4.15
CA PHE A 416 -2.51 -30.24 5.28
C PHE A 416 -3.93 -30.83 5.14
N LEU A 417 -4.92 -30.00 4.76
CA LEU A 417 -6.29 -30.44 4.54
C LEU A 417 -6.40 -31.44 3.37
N GLN A 418 -5.66 -31.19 2.28
CA GLN A 418 -5.62 -32.12 1.14
C GLN A 418 -4.97 -33.44 1.53
N LEU A 419 -3.87 -33.42 2.30
CA LEU A 419 -3.20 -34.60 2.78
C LEU A 419 -4.10 -35.41 3.73
N THR A 420 -4.77 -34.75 4.66
CA THR A 420 -5.72 -35.42 5.58
C THR A 420 -6.92 -36.00 4.85
N TYR A 421 -7.44 -35.29 3.83
CA TYR A 421 -8.49 -35.81 2.96
C TYR A 421 -8.02 -37.04 2.18
N LEU A 422 -6.83 -36.97 1.56
CA LEU A 422 -6.23 -38.10 0.83
C LEU A 422 -6.05 -39.33 1.74
N LEU A 423 -5.50 -39.12 2.94
CA LEU A 423 -5.35 -40.19 3.94
C LEU A 423 -6.70 -40.78 4.34
N ALA A 424 -7.72 -39.95 4.51
CA ALA A 424 -9.08 -40.43 4.81
C ALA A 424 -9.68 -41.25 3.66
N VAL A 425 -9.45 -40.84 2.40
CA VAL A 425 -9.87 -41.59 1.22
C VAL A 425 -9.13 -42.94 1.12
N ILE A 426 -7.81 -42.95 1.33
CA ILE A 426 -7.00 -44.18 1.37
C ILE A 426 -7.49 -45.09 2.48
N ALA A 427 -7.71 -44.58 3.68
CA ALA A 427 -8.25 -45.37 4.79
C ALA A 427 -9.61 -45.98 4.48
N ARG A 428 -10.52 -45.26 3.79
CA ARG A 428 -11.83 -45.81 3.31
C ARG A 428 -11.67 -46.90 2.28
N ILE A 429 -10.73 -46.76 1.33
CA ILE A 429 -10.45 -47.75 0.31
C ILE A 429 -9.88 -49.05 0.93
N VAL A 430 -8.91 -48.91 1.84
CA VAL A 430 -8.30 -50.01 2.58
C VAL A 430 -9.34 -50.70 3.45
N HIS A 431 -10.20 -49.96 4.13
CA HIS A 431 -11.27 -50.56 4.98
C HIS A 431 -12.33 -51.28 4.14
N ARG A 432 -12.61 -50.80 2.93
CA ARG A 432 -13.57 -51.42 2.00
C ARG A 432 -13.04 -52.73 1.34
N ASN A 433 -11.70 -52.80 1.18
CA ASN A 433 -11.04 -53.95 0.57
C ASN A 433 -10.56 -55.03 1.54
N SER A 434 -10.59 -54.77 2.83
CA SER A 434 -10.16 -55.74 3.88
C SER A 434 -11.39 -56.36 4.53
N SER A 435 -11.70 -57.59 4.22
CA SER A 435 -12.61 -58.49 4.96
C SER A 435 -12.00 -58.93 6.31
N ALA A 436 -10.85 -58.45 6.66
CA ALA A 436 -10.19 -58.66 7.97
C ALA A 436 -10.39 -57.41 8.84
N ARG A 437 -10.97 -57.57 10.02
CA ARG A 437 -11.10 -56.54 11.05
C ARG A 437 -9.72 -56.07 11.52
N ILE A 438 -9.12 -55.12 10.81
CA ILE A 438 -7.96 -54.38 11.33
C ILE A 438 -8.54 -53.29 12.24
N ARG A 439 -8.47 -53.51 13.57
CA ARG A 439 -8.66 -52.46 14.57
C ARG A 439 -7.50 -51.50 14.46
N ILE A 440 -7.67 -50.47 13.62
CA ILE A 440 -6.76 -49.32 13.69
C ILE A 440 -7.11 -48.56 14.95
N TRP A 441 -6.20 -48.57 15.89
CA TRP A 441 -6.25 -47.76 17.11
C TRP A 441 -6.26 -46.28 16.71
N TYR A 442 -7.43 -45.69 16.72
CA TYR A 442 -7.62 -44.24 16.64
C TYR A 442 -7.34 -43.69 18.05
N VAL A 443 -6.05 -43.60 18.42
CA VAL A 443 -5.63 -42.96 19.67
C VAL A 443 -5.22 -41.52 19.33
N GLY A 444 -6.01 -40.56 19.75
CA GLY A 444 -5.49 -39.26 20.13
C GLY A 444 -5.56 -38.10 19.13
N LEU A 445 -6.34 -38.16 18.04
CA LEU A 445 -6.54 -37.00 17.18
C LEU A 445 -7.95 -36.36 17.27
N LYS A 446 -8.86 -36.99 18.05
CA LYS A 446 -10.25 -36.51 18.10
C LYS A 446 -10.50 -35.39 19.09
N ASP A 447 -9.59 -35.11 20.02
CA ASP A 447 -9.90 -34.22 21.15
C ASP A 447 -9.19 -32.83 21.16
N ARG A 448 -8.51 -32.40 20.11
CA ARG A 448 -7.86 -31.08 20.13
C ARG A 448 -8.24 -30.06 19.02
N HIS A 449 -9.02 -30.44 18.01
CA HIS A 449 -9.34 -29.49 16.95
C HIS A 449 -10.76 -29.53 16.38
N ILE A 450 -11.68 -30.35 16.95
CA ILE A 450 -13.06 -30.45 16.44
C ILE A 450 -14.09 -29.73 17.32
N SER A 451 -13.73 -29.28 18.50
CA SER A 451 -14.62 -28.44 19.35
C SER A 451 -14.85 -27.01 18.80
N GLY A 452 -14.19 -26.63 17.73
CA GLY A 452 -14.36 -25.32 17.08
C GLY A 452 -15.20 -25.32 15.79
N LEU A 453 -15.72 -26.46 15.34
CA LEU A 453 -16.37 -26.60 14.03
C LEU A 453 -17.88 -26.90 14.09
N THR A 454 -18.50 -26.90 15.25
CA THR A 454 -19.93 -27.18 15.41
C THR A 454 -20.81 -25.95 15.67
N THR A 455 -20.37 -24.76 15.29
CA THR A 455 -21.25 -23.58 15.25
C THR A 455 -21.08 -22.85 13.93
N PHE A 456 -21.36 -23.50 12.80
CA PHE A 456 -21.85 -22.81 11.62
C PHE A 456 -23.38 -22.72 11.77
N GLY A 457 -23.80 -21.74 12.54
CA GLY A 457 -25.15 -21.23 12.54
C GLY A 457 -25.40 -20.54 11.19
N GLU A 458 -26.63 -20.68 10.74
CA GLU A 458 -27.21 -20.17 9.51
C GLU A 458 -26.70 -18.77 9.15
N LEU A 459 -26.23 -18.62 7.92
CA LEU A 459 -25.98 -17.32 7.30
C LEU A 459 -27.32 -16.60 7.13
N PRO A 460 -27.51 -15.38 7.66
CA PRO A 460 -28.67 -14.56 7.29
C PRO A 460 -28.49 -14.16 5.82
N GLY A 461 -29.58 -14.33 5.06
CA GLY A 461 -29.65 -14.02 3.66
C GLY A 461 -29.14 -12.62 3.33
N SER A 462 -28.26 -12.56 2.35
CA SER A 462 -27.83 -11.31 1.72
C SER A 462 -29.00 -10.69 0.99
N SER A 463 -29.56 -9.61 1.50
CA SER A 463 -30.36 -8.68 0.70
C SER A 463 -29.38 -7.89 -0.18
N THR A 464 -29.39 -8.17 -1.45
CA THR A 464 -28.86 -7.31 -2.52
C THR A 464 -29.63 -5.98 -2.51
N GLY A 465 -28.89 -4.90 -2.42
CA GLY A 465 -29.42 -3.55 -2.60
C GLY A 465 -28.28 -2.56 -2.84
N CYS A 466 -28.11 -2.23 -4.12
CA CYS A 466 -27.33 -1.14 -4.74
C CYS A 466 -25.84 -1.09 -4.47
#